data_904f9b11db19d0d4f9c3ace47775d3f2
#
_entry.id   904f9b11db19d0d4f9c3ace47775d3f2
#
_cell.length_a   1.000
_cell.length_b   1.000
_cell.length_c   1.000
_cell.angle_alpha   90.00
_cell.angle_beta   90.00
_cell.angle_gamma   90.00
#
_symmetry.space_group_name_H-M   'P 1'
#
loop_
_entity.id
_entity.type
_entity.pdbx_description
1 polymer ?
#
loop_
_entity_poly.entity_id
_entity_poly.type
_entity_poly.pdbx_seq_one_letter_code
_entity_poly.pdbx_strand_id
1 'polypeptide(L)'
;MYKRQSPDSDDSTWRILSLPHDWSIEGDFSLDNPSTPGGGALPGGIGWYRKTFTLPETDRGKVVYVDFDGVYRNSEVWINGHSLGFRPNGYVSFRYDLTPYLRYGSQPNVIVVKADNSEQPNSRWYSGSGIYRNVWLVKVNPVHVDNWGTFVHDMRISPEEATFSLEVRIRNSSEADREAEVSTSIYDDRNRVVTAPVTTLLRVPYTPCYDACMREASVDHQFSIPNPKLWSPDSPSLYTSVTEVKVAGKVVDRYETVFGLRTFRWDSATGFYLNDKPLKIKGVCLHHDLGCLGATVNTRAIERQLQIMKEMGVNAIRTSHNAPAPELLDLCDRMGLLVQDESFDMWERRKSPYDYARYFAEWHERDLTDEILRDRNHASVFMWSIGNEVLEQWSHADATELDLQAANLILNAGHAIDPALLKDTTLSRQSLITRHLAAIVKRLDTSRVVTAGCNEVNPANHLFRSDALDVLGFNYHERYFEPFLRNFPGKKLIVSESTSALMTRGYYEMPSDHIYIRPESWDKPFEAPEHVCSSYDNCHVPWGSTHEKTWHLVKTLPHVSGLFVWTGFDYLGEPTPYWWPSRSSFFGIVDLAGFPKDVYYMSVSYT
;
A
#
# COMPACT_ATOMS: atom_id res chain seq x y z
N MET A 1 33.12 9.93 -10.48
CA MET A 1 31.85 9.37 -10.00
C MET A 1 30.99 8.68 -11.07
N TYR A 2 31.20 8.91 -12.35
CA TYR A 2 30.34 8.47 -13.48
C TYR A 2 30.83 7.22 -14.23
N LYS A 3 31.57 6.31 -13.60
CA LYS A 3 32.07 5.11 -14.29
C LYS A 3 31.19 3.86 -14.13
N ARG A 4 30.41 3.75 -13.05
CA ARG A 4 29.68 2.51 -12.72
C ARG A 4 28.51 2.22 -13.66
N GLN A 5 27.89 3.25 -14.26
CA GLN A 5 26.82 3.09 -15.26
C GLN A 5 27.34 2.79 -16.68
N SER A 6 28.65 2.91 -16.93
CA SER A 6 29.22 2.59 -18.24
C SER A 6 29.07 1.08 -18.53
N PRO A 7 28.71 0.69 -19.77
CA PRO A 7 28.72 -0.72 -20.16
C PRO A 7 30.08 -1.41 -19.98
N ASP A 8 31.15 -0.65 -20.09
CA ASP A 8 32.55 -1.14 -20.01
C ASP A 8 33.14 -1.08 -18.61
N SER A 9 32.34 -0.78 -17.59
CA SER A 9 32.83 -0.78 -16.20
C SER A 9 33.24 -2.18 -15.77
N ASP A 10 34.41 -2.30 -15.14
CA ASP A 10 34.86 -3.51 -14.51
C ASP A 10 34.01 -3.80 -13.26
N ASP A 11 33.30 -4.90 -13.26
CA ASP A 11 32.48 -5.41 -12.15
C ASP A 11 33.00 -6.76 -11.63
N SER A 12 34.20 -7.18 -11.99
CA SER A 12 34.82 -8.46 -11.62
C SER A 12 34.94 -8.68 -10.11
N THR A 13 35.00 -7.58 -9.33
CA THR A 13 35.05 -7.61 -7.86
C THR A 13 33.68 -7.51 -7.19
N TRP A 14 32.60 -7.38 -7.97
CA TRP A 14 31.25 -7.25 -7.43
C TRP A 14 30.71 -8.59 -6.99
N ARG A 15 29.92 -8.56 -5.92
CA ARG A 15 29.22 -9.75 -5.42
C ARG A 15 28.11 -10.14 -6.39
N ILE A 16 28.02 -11.44 -6.66
CA ILE A 16 26.88 -12.03 -7.40
C ILE A 16 25.77 -12.32 -6.39
N LEU A 17 24.56 -11.89 -6.71
CA LEU A 17 23.38 -12.09 -5.86
C LEU A 17 22.12 -12.31 -6.71
N SER A 18 21.07 -12.78 -6.06
CA SER A 18 19.73 -12.90 -6.64
C SER A 18 18.86 -11.74 -6.18
N LEU A 19 17.88 -11.36 -7.01
CA LEU A 19 16.81 -10.43 -6.63
C LEU A 19 15.55 -11.23 -6.23
N PRO A 20 14.72 -10.69 -5.34
CA PRO A 20 14.85 -9.42 -4.61
C PRO A 20 15.98 -9.41 -3.58
N HIS A 21 16.50 -8.21 -3.22
CA HIS A 21 17.65 -8.07 -2.33
C HIS A 21 17.53 -6.80 -1.47
N ASP A 22 17.79 -6.96 -0.19
CA ASP A 22 17.88 -5.90 0.81
C ASP A 22 19.24 -6.00 1.52
N TRP A 23 20.16 -5.05 1.25
CA TRP A 23 21.49 -5.11 1.86
C TRP A 23 21.52 -4.64 3.31
N SER A 24 20.51 -3.89 3.76
CA SER A 24 20.51 -3.39 5.14
C SER A 24 20.37 -4.51 6.16
N ILE A 25 19.53 -5.52 5.88
CA ILE A 25 19.34 -6.65 6.79
C ILE A 25 20.58 -7.56 6.91
N GLU A 26 21.50 -7.48 5.98
CA GLU A 26 22.75 -8.23 5.99
C GLU A 26 23.82 -7.56 6.88
N GLY A 27 23.59 -6.31 7.30
CA GLY A 27 24.51 -5.54 8.12
C GLY A 27 24.30 -5.74 9.62
N ASP A 28 25.24 -5.23 10.40
CA ASP A 28 25.18 -5.32 11.84
C ASP A 28 24.27 -4.23 12.42
N PHE A 29 23.50 -4.59 13.45
CA PHE A 29 22.76 -3.64 14.25
C PHE A 29 23.73 -2.77 15.07
N SER A 30 23.58 -1.45 14.98
CA SER A 30 24.40 -0.50 15.75
C SER A 30 23.63 0.80 15.98
N LEU A 31 23.85 1.40 17.16
CA LEU A 31 23.37 2.75 17.46
C LEU A 31 24.02 3.81 16.55
N ASP A 32 25.21 3.52 16.00
CA ASP A 32 25.94 4.41 15.09
C ASP A 32 25.33 4.43 13.67
N ASN A 33 24.43 3.51 13.35
CA ASN A 33 23.74 3.50 12.06
C ASN A 33 22.78 4.70 11.96
N PRO A 34 22.75 5.42 10.82
CA PRO A 34 21.98 6.65 10.68
C PRO A 34 20.47 6.41 10.67
N SER A 35 20.01 5.17 10.50
CA SER A 35 18.60 4.78 10.60
C SER A 35 18.03 4.94 12.00
N THR A 36 18.91 4.99 13.04
CA THR A 36 18.54 4.99 14.46
C THR A 36 17.73 3.76 14.88
N PRO A 37 17.48 3.50 16.15
CA PRO A 37 16.56 2.42 16.57
C PRO A 37 15.15 2.55 16.00
N GLY A 38 14.68 3.79 15.75
CA GLY A 38 13.40 4.06 15.10
C GLY A 38 13.28 3.46 13.70
N GLY A 39 14.36 3.46 12.92
CA GLY A 39 14.46 2.82 11.60
C GLY A 39 15.07 1.41 11.62
N GLY A 40 15.21 0.79 12.82
CA GLY A 40 15.70 -0.57 12.99
C GLY A 40 17.20 -0.69 13.26
N ALA A 41 17.93 0.42 13.43
CA ALA A 41 19.38 0.46 13.74
C ALA A 41 20.26 -0.33 12.76
N LEU A 42 19.86 -0.40 11.49
CA LEU A 42 20.57 -1.09 10.41
C LEU A 42 21.21 -0.09 9.42
N PRO A 43 22.27 -0.49 8.69
CA PRO A 43 22.97 0.42 7.80
C PRO A 43 22.12 0.83 6.59
N GLY A 44 22.34 2.05 6.12
CA GLY A 44 21.85 2.55 4.84
C GLY A 44 22.95 2.54 3.78
N GLY A 45 22.98 3.60 2.95
CA GLY A 45 24.06 3.83 1.97
C GLY A 45 23.59 3.78 0.52
N ILE A 46 24.57 3.62 -0.39
CA ILE A 46 24.33 3.59 -1.84
C ILE A 46 24.72 2.23 -2.40
N GLY A 47 23.74 1.52 -2.94
CA GLY A 47 23.94 0.27 -3.64
C GLY A 47 23.89 0.43 -5.15
N TRP A 48 24.75 -0.33 -5.83
CA TRP A 48 24.75 -0.41 -7.29
C TRP A 48 24.52 -1.84 -7.73
N TYR A 49 23.59 -2.03 -8.65
CA TYR A 49 23.27 -3.31 -9.27
C TYR A 49 23.59 -3.26 -10.75
N ARG A 50 24.06 -4.37 -11.27
CA ARG A 50 24.42 -4.52 -12.68
C ARG A 50 24.01 -5.88 -13.18
N LYS A 51 23.34 -5.92 -14.34
CA LYS A 51 22.93 -7.16 -15.01
C LYS A 51 23.24 -7.09 -16.49
N THR A 52 24.00 -8.06 -16.96
CA THR A 52 24.22 -8.28 -18.38
C THR A 52 23.24 -9.32 -18.90
N PHE A 53 22.63 -9.07 -20.06
CA PHE A 53 21.71 -9.99 -20.73
C PHE A 53 21.76 -9.83 -22.24
N THR A 54 21.29 -10.84 -22.98
CA THR A 54 21.17 -10.83 -24.43
C THR A 54 19.71 -10.94 -24.84
N LEU A 55 19.36 -10.36 -25.98
CA LEU A 55 18.07 -10.50 -26.62
C LEU A 55 18.25 -11.18 -27.97
N PRO A 56 17.48 -12.23 -28.28
CA PRO A 56 17.59 -12.89 -29.57
C PRO A 56 17.16 -11.95 -30.70
N GLU A 57 17.70 -12.17 -31.90
CA GLU A 57 17.36 -11.37 -33.08
C GLU A 57 15.84 -11.41 -33.40
N THR A 58 15.14 -12.47 -33.01
CA THR A 58 13.69 -12.62 -33.13
C THR A 58 12.87 -11.64 -32.31
N ASP A 59 13.47 -10.98 -31.32
CA ASP A 59 12.81 -9.95 -30.53
C ASP A 59 12.96 -8.55 -31.15
N ARG A 60 13.71 -8.41 -32.23
CA ARG A 60 13.81 -7.15 -32.97
C ARG A 60 12.43 -6.74 -33.50
N GLY A 61 12.04 -5.50 -33.24
CA GLY A 61 10.72 -4.96 -33.59
C GLY A 61 9.64 -5.15 -32.51
N LYS A 62 9.96 -5.85 -31.40
CA LYS A 62 9.14 -5.80 -30.19
C LYS A 62 9.45 -4.56 -29.38
N VAL A 63 8.50 -4.17 -28.52
CA VAL A 63 8.73 -3.18 -27.46
C VAL A 63 9.18 -3.95 -26.21
N VAL A 64 10.23 -3.47 -25.56
CA VAL A 64 10.83 -4.16 -24.41
C VAL A 64 10.90 -3.16 -23.25
N TYR A 65 10.25 -3.53 -22.15
CA TYR A 65 10.23 -2.76 -20.91
C TYR A 65 10.98 -3.47 -19.80
N VAL A 66 11.44 -2.70 -18.83
CA VAL A 66 11.79 -3.20 -17.50
C VAL A 66 10.81 -2.65 -16.49
N ASP A 67 10.22 -3.54 -15.69
CA ASP A 67 9.33 -3.20 -14.59
C ASP A 67 10.03 -3.48 -13.27
N PHE A 68 9.98 -2.50 -12.37
CA PHE A 68 10.41 -2.63 -10.99
C PHE A 68 9.19 -2.57 -10.08
N ASP A 69 8.97 -3.58 -9.25
CA ASP A 69 7.87 -3.57 -8.29
C ASP A 69 8.19 -2.68 -7.07
N GLY A 70 9.47 -2.36 -6.85
CA GLY A 70 9.93 -1.41 -5.85
C GLY A 70 11.45 -1.43 -5.68
N VAL A 71 12.03 -0.24 -5.53
CA VAL A 71 13.47 -0.04 -5.25
C VAL A 71 13.61 1.00 -4.15
N TYR A 72 14.05 0.60 -2.97
CA TYR A 72 14.20 1.52 -1.86
C TYR A 72 15.63 2.05 -1.76
N ARG A 73 15.84 3.34 -2.00
CA ARG A 73 15.02 4.42 -2.57
C ARG A 73 15.86 5.27 -3.52
N ASN A 74 15.29 6.38 -4.02
CA ASN A 74 16.02 7.33 -4.90
C ASN A 74 16.74 6.58 -6.02
N SER A 75 16.00 5.72 -6.75
CA SER A 75 16.58 4.87 -7.77
C SER A 75 16.86 5.64 -9.05
N GLU A 76 18.02 5.38 -9.64
CA GLU A 76 18.39 5.80 -10.99
C GLU A 76 18.70 4.56 -11.83
N VAL A 77 18.22 4.54 -13.07
CA VAL A 77 18.34 3.36 -13.95
C VAL A 77 18.97 3.73 -15.27
N TRP A 78 19.87 2.88 -15.77
CA TRP A 78 20.53 3.02 -17.08
C TRP A 78 20.44 1.72 -17.86
N ILE A 79 20.37 1.85 -19.19
CA ILE A 79 20.54 0.75 -20.15
C ILE A 79 21.62 1.11 -21.15
N ASN A 80 22.65 0.28 -21.30
CA ASN A 80 23.76 0.51 -22.24
C ASN A 80 24.41 1.90 -22.11
N GLY A 81 24.44 2.45 -20.88
CA GLY A 81 24.96 3.79 -20.56
C GLY A 81 23.97 4.95 -20.75
N HIS A 82 22.79 4.70 -21.28
CA HIS A 82 21.73 5.71 -21.43
C HIS A 82 20.86 5.76 -20.16
N SER A 83 20.70 6.95 -19.58
CA SER A 83 19.81 7.17 -18.43
C SER A 83 18.35 6.99 -18.84
N LEU A 84 17.60 6.19 -18.05
CA LEU A 84 16.17 5.99 -18.23
C LEU A 84 15.36 6.90 -17.31
N GLY A 85 15.93 7.34 -16.19
CA GLY A 85 15.27 8.26 -15.28
C GLY A 85 15.58 8.00 -13.81
N PHE A 86 14.88 8.76 -12.99
CA PHE A 86 14.95 8.76 -11.54
C PHE A 86 13.57 8.46 -10.94
N ARG A 87 13.52 7.70 -9.85
CA ARG A 87 12.31 7.44 -9.07
C ARG A 87 12.62 7.55 -7.57
N PRO A 88 12.05 8.56 -6.85
CA PRO A 88 12.35 8.76 -5.43
C PRO A 88 11.56 7.83 -4.51
N ASN A 89 10.31 7.49 -4.86
CA ASN A 89 9.46 6.63 -4.04
C ASN A 89 9.97 5.19 -4.09
N GLY A 90 10.17 4.61 -2.90
CA GLY A 90 10.69 3.25 -2.77
C GLY A 90 9.63 2.15 -2.85
N TYR A 91 8.34 2.49 -2.77
CA TYR A 91 7.25 1.53 -2.59
C TYR A 91 6.36 1.34 -3.82
N VAL A 92 6.37 2.29 -4.75
CA VAL A 92 5.51 2.26 -5.94
C VAL A 92 6.22 1.56 -7.10
N SER A 93 5.47 0.72 -7.82
CA SER A 93 5.96 0.08 -9.05
C SER A 93 6.14 1.08 -10.18
N PHE A 94 7.13 0.87 -11.03
CA PHE A 94 7.41 1.75 -12.17
C PHE A 94 8.04 1.01 -13.33
N ARG A 95 7.88 1.56 -14.54
CA ARG A 95 8.31 0.99 -15.82
C ARG A 95 9.21 1.94 -16.58
N TYR A 96 10.23 1.38 -17.26
CA TYR A 96 11.01 2.10 -18.28
C TYR A 96 11.02 1.35 -19.61
N ASP A 97 10.95 2.11 -20.73
CA ASP A 97 11.12 1.59 -22.08
C ASP A 97 12.61 1.46 -22.42
N LEU A 98 13.05 0.23 -22.68
CA LEU A 98 14.41 -0.09 -23.07
C LEU A 98 14.62 -0.05 -24.57
N THR A 99 13.54 -0.16 -25.36
CA THR A 99 13.53 -0.41 -26.81
C THR A 99 14.50 0.46 -27.60
N PRO A 100 14.59 1.81 -27.40
CA PRO A 100 15.46 2.68 -28.20
C PRO A 100 16.95 2.40 -28.04
N TYR A 101 17.35 1.70 -26.98
CA TYR A 101 18.77 1.55 -26.60
C TYR A 101 19.26 0.10 -26.66
N LEU A 102 18.41 -0.84 -27.08
CA LEU A 102 18.71 -2.26 -27.05
C LEU A 102 19.57 -2.76 -28.22
N ARG A 103 20.38 -3.74 -27.93
CA ARG A 103 21.18 -4.52 -28.87
C ARG A 103 20.61 -5.92 -28.96
N TYR A 104 20.68 -6.53 -30.15
CA TYR A 104 20.10 -7.84 -30.43
C TYR A 104 21.17 -8.83 -30.93
N GLY A 105 20.84 -10.11 -30.91
CA GLY A 105 21.73 -11.19 -31.28
C GLY A 105 22.75 -11.49 -30.18
N SER A 106 24.02 -11.61 -30.56
CA SER A 106 25.11 -11.93 -29.62
C SER A 106 25.64 -10.74 -28.83
N GLN A 107 25.18 -9.54 -29.14
CA GLN A 107 25.63 -8.32 -28.43
C GLN A 107 24.97 -8.21 -27.06
N PRO A 108 25.73 -8.02 -25.98
CA PRO A 108 25.17 -7.90 -24.64
C PRO A 108 24.53 -6.54 -24.42
N ASN A 109 23.45 -6.53 -23.66
CA ASN A 109 22.86 -5.35 -23.03
C ASN A 109 23.25 -5.32 -21.56
N VAL A 110 23.45 -4.14 -21.03
CA VAL A 110 23.82 -3.93 -19.63
C VAL A 110 22.84 -2.96 -19.00
N ILE A 111 22.06 -3.45 -18.06
CA ILE A 111 21.23 -2.62 -17.17
C ILE A 111 21.96 -2.35 -15.87
N VAL A 112 21.91 -1.09 -15.42
CA VAL A 112 22.51 -0.64 -14.17
C VAL A 112 21.45 0.08 -13.35
N VAL A 113 21.40 -0.21 -12.05
CA VAL A 113 20.52 0.45 -11.09
C VAL A 113 21.35 0.97 -9.93
N LYS A 114 21.19 2.23 -9.59
CA LYS A 114 21.66 2.84 -8.35
C LYS A 114 20.44 2.96 -7.42
N ALA A 115 20.55 2.49 -6.20
CA ALA A 115 19.61 2.76 -5.12
C ALA A 115 20.34 3.55 -4.04
N ASP A 116 19.80 4.72 -3.67
CA ASP A 116 20.44 5.64 -2.74
C ASP A 116 19.59 5.83 -1.49
N ASN A 117 19.91 5.03 -0.45
CA ASN A 117 19.34 5.11 0.89
C ASN A 117 20.35 5.64 1.91
N SER A 118 21.22 6.57 1.51
CA SER A 118 22.27 7.14 2.35
C SER A 118 21.76 8.21 3.32
N GLU A 119 20.73 8.96 2.92
CA GLU A 119 20.14 9.99 3.78
C GLU A 119 19.09 9.38 4.71
N GLN A 120 19.40 9.35 6.02
CA GLN A 120 18.54 8.78 7.06
C GLN A 120 18.58 9.65 8.34
N PRO A 121 17.55 9.53 9.23
CA PRO A 121 16.35 8.71 9.08
C PRO A 121 15.38 9.28 8.03
N ASN A 122 14.76 8.39 7.26
CA ASN A 122 13.82 8.78 6.20
C ASN A 122 12.46 8.05 6.28
N SER A 123 12.28 7.29 7.33
CA SER A 123 11.02 6.67 7.73
C SER A 123 11.01 6.45 9.25
N ARG A 124 9.88 6.06 9.80
CA ARG A 124 9.71 5.78 11.24
C ARG A 124 9.73 4.28 11.55
N TRP A 125 9.98 3.46 10.54
CA TRP A 125 10.09 1.99 10.61
C TRP A 125 11.22 1.53 9.69
N TYR A 126 11.57 0.27 9.76
CA TYR A 126 12.54 -0.34 8.86
C TYR A 126 12.00 -0.46 7.44
N SER A 127 12.66 0.13 6.49
CA SER A 127 12.24 0.15 5.08
C SER A 127 13.11 -0.71 4.17
N GLY A 128 14.24 -1.21 4.65
CA GLY A 128 15.22 -1.92 3.84
C GLY A 128 16.00 -1.02 2.89
N SER A 129 16.81 -1.62 2.03
CA SER A 129 17.62 -0.90 1.04
C SER A 129 17.89 -1.75 -0.20
N GLY A 130 17.62 -1.23 -1.38
CA GLY A 130 17.97 -1.89 -2.64
C GLY A 130 16.80 -2.28 -3.50
N ILE A 131 17.03 -3.22 -4.42
CA ILE A 131 15.98 -3.79 -5.27
C ILE A 131 15.28 -4.90 -4.46
N TYR A 132 14.40 -4.50 -3.54
CA TYR A 132 13.80 -5.38 -2.54
C TYR A 132 12.52 -6.06 -2.99
N ARG A 133 11.98 -5.67 -4.16
CA ARG A 133 10.84 -6.29 -4.84
C ARG A 133 11.27 -6.86 -6.19
N ASN A 134 10.39 -7.57 -6.88
CA ASN A 134 10.70 -8.22 -8.15
C ASN A 134 11.02 -7.23 -9.27
N VAL A 135 11.76 -7.73 -10.28
CA VAL A 135 12.08 -7.01 -11.52
C VAL A 135 11.74 -7.90 -12.71
N TRP A 136 11.01 -7.34 -13.66
CA TRP A 136 10.49 -8.07 -14.82
C TRP A 136 11.02 -7.47 -16.13
N LEU A 137 11.43 -8.33 -17.05
CA LEU A 137 11.70 -7.96 -18.44
C LEU A 137 10.46 -8.29 -19.27
N VAL A 138 9.72 -7.27 -19.67
CA VAL A 138 8.46 -7.41 -20.40
C VAL A 138 8.69 -7.18 -21.88
N LYS A 139 8.27 -8.12 -22.73
CA LYS A 139 8.40 -8.05 -24.19
C LYS A 139 7.04 -8.15 -24.84
N VAL A 140 6.62 -7.12 -25.55
CA VAL A 140 5.32 -7.05 -26.22
C VAL A 140 5.48 -6.68 -27.69
N ASN A 141 4.46 -6.97 -28.51
CA ASN A 141 4.41 -6.44 -29.87
C ASN A 141 4.08 -4.93 -29.86
N PRO A 142 4.32 -4.21 -30.97
CA PRO A 142 4.06 -2.77 -31.02
C PRO A 142 2.60 -2.38 -30.71
N VAL A 143 1.63 -3.26 -31.03
CA VAL A 143 0.22 -3.07 -30.61
C VAL A 143 -0.05 -4.10 -29.52
N HIS A 144 -0.37 -3.60 -28.33
CA HIS A 144 -0.55 -4.43 -27.12
C HIS A 144 -1.48 -3.74 -26.11
N VAL A 145 -1.98 -4.51 -25.15
CA VAL A 145 -2.66 -3.94 -23.98
C VAL A 145 -1.66 -3.12 -23.17
N ASP A 146 -2.01 -1.89 -22.86
CA ASP A 146 -1.13 -0.99 -22.11
C ASP A 146 -0.84 -1.51 -20.70
N ASN A 147 0.20 -0.95 -20.07
CA ASN A 147 0.54 -1.28 -18.67
C ASN A 147 -0.64 -0.96 -17.74
N TRP A 148 -1.08 -1.96 -16.96
CA TRP A 148 -2.30 -1.85 -16.14
C TRP A 148 -3.50 -1.32 -16.94
N GLY A 149 -3.55 -1.66 -18.23
CA GLY A 149 -4.49 -1.14 -19.22
C GLY A 149 -5.87 -1.78 -19.17
N THR A 150 -6.19 -2.54 -18.14
CA THR A 150 -7.52 -3.13 -17.94
C THR A 150 -8.15 -2.60 -16.66
N PHE A 151 -9.47 -2.45 -16.67
CA PHE A 151 -10.22 -2.08 -15.47
C PHE A 151 -11.62 -2.69 -15.47
N VAL A 152 -11.92 -3.49 -14.45
CA VAL A 152 -13.26 -4.05 -14.21
C VAL A 152 -14.05 -3.09 -13.34
N HIS A 153 -15.13 -2.54 -13.88
CA HIS A 153 -15.91 -1.48 -13.24
C HIS A 153 -17.42 -1.65 -13.47
N ASP A 154 -18.23 -0.73 -12.91
CA ASP A 154 -19.69 -0.69 -13.04
C ASP A 154 -20.40 -2.00 -12.69
N MET A 155 -19.89 -2.67 -11.63
CA MET A 155 -20.47 -3.93 -11.17
C MET A 155 -21.86 -3.72 -10.59
N ARG A 156 -22.83 -4.49 -11.13
CA ARG A 156 -24.19 -4.62 -10.59
C ARG A 156 -24.44 -6.09 -10.33
N ILE A 157 -24.74 -6.42 -9.10
CA ILE A 157 -24.84 -7.81 -8.64
C ILE A 157 -26.22 -8.07 -8.05
N SER A 158 -26.87 -9.12 -8.54
CA SER A 158 -28.02 -9.76 -7.92
C SER A 158 -27.71 -11.24 -7.65
N PRO A 159 -28.58 -11.98 -6.94
CA PRO A 159 -28.40 -13.42 -6.77
C PRO A 159 -28.39 -14.20 -8.09
N GLU A 160 -29.12 -13.72 -9.09
CA GLU A 160 -29.31 -14.39 -10.37
C GLU A 160 -28.28 -13.99 -11.42
N GLU A 161 -27.73 -12.77 -11.32
CA GLU A 161 -26.88 -12.22 -12.38
C GLU A 161 -25.90 -11.18 -11.83
N ALA A 162 -24.68 -11.18 -12.34
CA ALA A 162 -23.74 -10.07 -12.22
C ALA A 162 -23.45 -9.46 -13.59
N THR A 163 -23.63 -8.16 -13.72
CA THR A 163 -23.20 -7.39 -14.90
C THR A 163 -22.04 -6.47 -14.54
N PHE A 164 -21.09 -6.30 -15.46
CA PHE A 164 -19.93 -5.41 -15.28
C PHE A 164 -19.36 -4.99 -16.63
N SER A 165 -18.58 -3.92 -16.61
CA SER A 165 -17.78 -3.47 -17.75
C SER A 165 -16.31 -3.80 -17.52
N LEU A 166 -15.59 -4.08 -18.61
CA LEU A 166 -14.13 -4.19 -18.64
C LEU A 166 -13.59 -3.19 -19.66
N GLU A 167 -12.99 -2.11 -19.17
CA GLU A 167 -12.17 -1.24 -19.99
C GLU A 167 -10.90 -1.97 -20.41
N VAL A 168 -10.55 -1.89 -21.70
CA VAL A 168 -9.27 -2.37 -22.24
C VAL A 168 -8.63 -1.23 -23.02
N ARG A 169 -7.47 -0.78 -22.56
CA ARG A 169 -6.66 0.24 -23.22
C ARG A 169 -5.56 -0.42 -24.03
N ILE A 170 -5.54 -0.09 -25.34
CA ILE A 170 -4.56 -0.60 -26.30
C ILE A 170 -3.58 0.50 -26.65
N ARG A 171 -2.30 0.19 -26.58
CA ARG A 171 -1.18 1.06 -26.99
C ARG A 171 -0.68 0.66 -28.36
N ASN A 172 -0.36 1.66 -29.20
CA ASN A 172 0.25 1.50 -30.51
C ASN A 172 1.63 2.18 -30.56
N SER A 173 2.69 1.40 -30.49
CA SER A 173 4.07 1.85 -30.62
C SER A 173 4.62 1.65 -32.04
N SER A 174 3.78 1.27 -33.02
CA SER A 174 4.18 1.18 -34.43
C SER A 174 4.20 2.57 -35.10
N GLU A 175 4.64 2.66 -36.35
CA GLU A 175 4.77 3.90 -37.09
C GLU A 175 3.55 4.25 -37.98
N ALA A 176 2.39 3.61 -37.72
CA ALA A 176 1.16 3.87 -38.46
C ALA A 176 -0.06 3.51 -37.60
N ASP A 177 -1.21 4.11 -37.93
CA ASP A 177 -2.50 3.68 -37.38
C ASP A 177 -2.70 2.19 -37.61
N ARG A 178 -3.30 1.52 -36.62
CA ARG A 178 -3.60 0.08 -36.69
C ARG A 178 -5.06 -0.18 -36.38
N GLU A 179 -5.64 -1.10 -37.13
CA GLU A 179 -6.89 -1.72 -36.75
C GLU A 179 -6.56 -2.95 -35.91
N ALA A 180 -7.11 -3.00 -34.70
CA ALA A 180 -6.95 -4.08 -33.75
C ALA A 180 -8.32 -4.70 -33.46
N GLU A 181 -8.46 -6.02 -33.64
CA GLU A 181 -9.56 -6.80 -33.10
C GLU A 181 -9.24 -7.12 -31.65
N VAL A 182 -10.02 -6.57 -30.71
CA VAL A 182 -9.87 -6.80 -29.28
C VAL A 182 -10.97 -7.74 -28.85
N SER A 183 -10.64 -8.92 -28.37
CA SER A 183 -11.57 -9.97 -27.96
C SER A 183 -11.32 -10.41 -26.53
N THR A 184 -12.33 -10.33 -25.66
CA THR A 184 -12.20 -10.70 -24.25
C THR A 184 -13.14 -11.84 -23.89
N SER A 185 -12.62 -12.83 -23.19
CA SER A 185 -13.33 -13.98 -22.60
C SER A 185 -13.17 -13.98 -21.10
N ILE A 186 -14.20 -14.40 -20.36
CA ILE A 186 -14.16 -14.51 -18.90
C ILE A 186 -14.13 -15.99 -18.50
N TYR A 187 -13.23 -16.32 -17.58
CA TYR A 187 -13.02 -17.66 -17.03
C TYR A 187 -13.29 -17.68 -15.52
N ASP A 188 -13.83 -18.81 -15.05
CA ASP A 188 -13.99 -19.05 -13.60
C ASP A 188 -12.69 -19.65 -12.97
N ASP A 189 -12.75 -19.89 -11.66
CA ASP A 189 -11.70 -20.50 -10.83
C ASP A 189 -11.26 -21.92 -11.28
N ARG A 190 -12.04 -22.55 -12.18
CA ARG A 190 -11.76 -23.87 -12.78
C ARG A 190 -11.32 -23.77 -14.24
N ASN A 191 -10.96 -22.58 -14.69
CA ASN A 191 -10.56 -22.29 -16.06
C ASN A 191 -11.64 -22.63 -17.10
N ARG A 192 -12.93 -22.48 -16.76
CA ARG A 192 -14.06 -22.67 -17.67
C ARG A 192 -14.55 -21.31 -18.14
N VAL A 193 -14.78 -21.18 -19.44
CA VAL A 193 -15.41 -20.00 -20.04
C VAL A 193 -16.83 -19.84 -19.47
N VAL A 194 -17.13 -18.67 -18.90
CA VAL A 194 -18.43 -18.38 -18.26
C VAL A 194 -19.30 -17.39 -19.04
N THR A 195 -18.74 -16.75 -20.09
CA THR A 195 -19.46 -15.84 -20.98
C THR A 195 -19.04 -16.09 -22.43
N ALA A 196 -19.90 -15.73 -23.38
CA ALA A 196 -19.48 -15.60 -24.77
C ALA A 196 -18.38 -14.52 -24.89
N PRO A 197 -17.37 -14.69 -25.76
CA PRO A 197 -16.39 -13.66 -26.03
C PRO A 197 -17.05 -12.38 -26.54
N VAL A 198 -16.60 -11.23 -26.03
CA VAL A 198 -16.97 -9.91 -26.57
C VAL A 198 -15.83 -9.40 -27.42
N THR A 199 -16.14 -9.03 -28.67
CA THR A 199 -15.14 -8.62 -29.65
C THR A 199 -15.48 -7.26 -30.24
N THR A 200 -14.50 -6.36 -30.31
CA THR A 200 -14.63 -5.04 -30.91
C THR A 200 -13.46 -4.78 -31.86
N LEU A 201 -13.75 -4.18 -33.01
CA LEU A 201 -12.74 -3.66 -33.93
C LEU A 201 -12.42 -2.21 -33.53
N LEU A 202 -11.16 -1.96 -33.19
CA LEU A 202 -10.68 -0.71 -32.64
C LEU A 202 -9.61 -0.11 -33.54
N ARG A 203 -9.75 1.15 -33.95
CA ARG A 203 -8.66 1.90 -34.58
C ARG A 203 -7.78 2.48 -33.49
N VAL A 204 -6.53 2.05 -33.44
CA VAL A 204 -5.51 2.57 -32.50
C VAL A 204 -4.60 3.54 -33.23
N PRO A 205 -4.66 4.85 -32.91
CA PRO A 205 -3.96 5.86 -33.67
C PRO A 205 -2.44 5.77 -33.50
N TYR A 206 -1.73 6.23 -34.53
CA TYR A 206 -0.33 6.62 -34.45
C TYR A 206 -0.26 8.12 -34.76
N THR A 207 0.12 8.91 -33.78
CA THR A 207 0.37 10.32 -33.99
C THR A 207 1.84 10.61 -33.67
N PRO A 208 2.63 11.09 -34.64
CA PRO A 208 4.05 11.39 -34.46
C PRO A 208 4.25 12.69 -33.66
N CYS A 209 3.55 12.86 -32.56
CA CYS A 209 3.74 13.96 -31.64
C CYS A 209 4.32 13.46 -30.30
N TYR A 210 4.86 14.38 -29.52
CA TYR A 210 5.53 14.09 -28.25
C TYR A 210 4.57 13.68 -27.12
N ASP A 211 3.27 13.62 -27.37
CA ASP A 211 2.26 13.29 -26.39
C ASP A 211 1.88 11.80 -26.49
N ALA A 212 2.14 11.04 -25.42
CA ALA A 212 1.83 9.60 -25.32
C ALA A 212 0.33 9.30 -25.45
N CYS A 213 -0.53 10.23 -25.09
CA CYS A 213 -1.99 10.09 -25.13
C CYS A 213 -2.56 9.85 -26.52
N MET A 214 -1.83 10.23 -27.58
CA MET A 214 -2.25 10.08 -28.98
C MET A 214 -1.89 8.71 -29.59
N ARG A 215 -1.41 7.76 -28.80
CA ARG A 215 -1.03 6.40 -29.23
C ARG A 215 -1.85 5.32 -28.58
N GLU A 216 -2.96 5.70 -27.99
CA GLU A 216 -3.83 4.80 -27.22
C GLU A 216 -5.27 4.90 -27.69
N ALA A 217 -5.98 3.80 -27.53
CA ALA A 217 -7.43 3.77 -27.68
C ALA A 217 -8.00 2.78 -26.68
N SER A 218 -9.16 3.07 -26.13
CA SER A 218 -9.85 2.20 -25.16
C SER A 218 -11.15 1.66 -25.73
N VAL A 219 -11.55 0.50 -25.25
CA VAL A 219 -12.87 -0.09 -25.49
C VAL A 219 -13.44 -0.63 -24.18
N ASP A 220 -14.74 -0.48 -23.98
CA ASP A 220 -15.48 -1.08 -22.88
C ASP A 220 -16.26 -2.31 -23.36
N HIS A 221 -15.89 -3.48 -22.84
CA HIS A 221 -16.61 -4.72 -23.04
C HIS A 221 -17.59 -4.97 -21.89
N GLN A 222 -18.86 -5.21 -22.20
CA GLN A 222 -19.87 -5.48 -21.20
C GLN A 222 -20.13 -6.99 -21.09
N PHE A 223 -20.20 -7.46 -19.85
CA PHE A 223 -20.41 -8.87 -19.54
C PHE A 223 -21.59 -9.08 -18.60
N SER A 224 -22.19 -10.26 -18.71
CA SER A 224 -23.20 -10.78 -17.79
C SER A 224 -22.84 -12.20 -17.42
N ILE A 225 -22.80 -12.51 -16.12
CA ILE A 225 -22.53 -13.84 -15.57
C ILE A 225 -23.77 -14.29 -14.80
N PRO A 226 -24.47 -15.34 -15.24
CA PRO A 226 -25.60 -15.90 -14.50
C PRO A 226 -25.11 -16.68 -13.26
N ASN A 227 -25.84 -16.56 -12.14
CA ASN A 227 -25.56 -17.22 -10.86
C ASN A 227 -24.09 -17.04 -10.45
N PRO A 228 -23.61 -15.78 -10.27
CA PRO A 228 -22.21 -15.48 -10.04
C PRO A 228 -21.74 -16.02 -8.70
N LYS A 229 -20.48 -16.49 -8.64
CA LYS A 229 -19.78 -16.73 -7.39
C LYS A 229 -19.18 -15.41 -6.90
N LEU A 230 -19.64 -14.94 -5.76
CA LEU A 230 -19.14 -13.68 -5.19
C LEU A 230 -17.88 -13.91 -4.37
N TRP A 231 -16.97 -12.94 -4.46
CA TRP A 231 -15.80 -12.90 -3.61
C TRP A 231 -16.17 -12.42 -2.20
N SER A 232 -15.65 -13.12 -1.19
CA SER A 232 -15.74 -12.70 0.22
C SER A 232 -14.60 -13.34 1.03
N PRO A 233 -14.34 -12.90 2.27
CA PRO A 233 -13.35 -13.53 3.15
C PRO A 233 -13.56 -15.04 3.35
N ASP A 234 -14.81 -15.51 3.37
CA ASP A 234 -15.15 -16.91 3.56
C ASP A 234 -15.19 -17.71 2.25
N SER A 235 -15.34 -17.03 1.12
CA SER A 235 -15.40 -17.63 -0.22
C SER A 235 -14.71 -16.74 -1.25
N PRO A 236 -13.36 -16.76 -1.32
CA PRO A 236 -12.58 -15.86 -2.17
C PRO A 236 -12.58 -16.30 -3.64
N SER A 237 -13.75 -16.34 -4.26
CA SER A 237 -13.94 -16.75 -5.65
C SER A 237 -13.45 -15.67 -6.60
N LEU A 238 -12.56 -16.05 -7.52
CA LEU A 238 -11.95 -15.16 -8.50
C LEU A 238 -12.33 -15.58 -9.92
N TYR A 239 -12.33 -14.59 -10.80
CA TYR A 239 -12.46 -14.75 -12.24
C TYR A 239 -11.21 -14.22 -12.93
N THR A 240 -10.98 -14.68 -14.16
CA THR A 240 -9.90 -14.18 -15.02
C THR A 240 -10.50 -13.71 -16.34
N SER A 241 -10.29 -12.45 -16.69
CA SER A 241 -10.49 -11.99 -18.05
C SER A 241 -9.25 -12.27 -18.88
N VAL A 242 -9.43 -12.81 -20.06
CA VAL A 242 -8.37 -13.03 -21.04
C VAL A 242 -8.70 -12.20 -22.27
N THR A 243 -7.88 -11.18 -22.53
CA THR A 243 -8.01 -10.29 -23.68
C THR A 243 -6.97 -10.65 -24.71
N GLU A 244 -7.40 -11.01 -25.92
CA GLU A 244 -6.56 -11.19 -27.10
C GLU A 244 -6.67 -9.96 -28.01
N VAL A 245 -5.52 -9.48 -28.46
CA VAL A 245 -5.44 -8.41 -29.46
C VAL A 245 -4.94 -9.00 -30.77
N LYS A 246 -5.70 -8.83 -31.84
CA LYS A 246 -5.31 -9.28 -33.19
C LYS A 246 -5.10 -8.11 -34.12
N VAL A 247 -4.03 -8.14 -34.90
CA VAL A 247 -3.75 -7.20 -35.98
C VAL A 247 -3.56 -7.99 -37.28
N ALA A 248 -4.27 -7.61 -38.33
CA ALA A 248 -4.27 -8.34 -39.60
C ALA A 248 -4.54 -9.86 -39.45
N GLY A 249 -5.47 -10.21 -38.56
CA GLY A 249 -5.88 -11.61 -38.30
C GLY A 249 -4.92 -12.45 -37.45
N LYS A 250 -3.81 -11.87 -36.97
CA LYS A 250 -2.84 -12.56 -36.11
C LYS A 250 -2.94 -12.05 -34.68
N VAL A 251 -2.94 -12.95 -33.70
CA VAL A 251 -2.82 -12.60 -32.27
C VAL A 251 -1.44 -11.97 -32.05
N VAL A 252 -1.43 -10.73 -31.61
CA VAL A 252 -0.22 -9.95 -31.33
C VAL A 252 -0.02 -9.76 -29.83
N ASP A 253 -1.08 -9.84 -29.03
CA ASP A 253 -1.00 -9.75 -27.58
C ASP A 253 -2.08 -10.60 -26.90
N ARG A 254 -1.79 -11.06 -25.69
CA ARG A 254 -2.71 -11.76 -24.80
C ARG A 254 -2.46 -11.29 -23.37
N TYR A 255 -3.48 -10.66 -22.78
CA TYR A 255 -3.41 -10.05 -21.46
C TYR A 255 -4.43 -10.68 -20.52
N GLU A 256 -3.99 -11.01 -19.31
CA GLU A 256 -4.86 -11.60 -18.28
C GLU A 256 -5.05 -10.63 -17.12
N THR A 257 -6.30 -10.55 -16.62
CA THR A 257 -6.64 -9.77 -15.43
C THR A 257 -7.46 -10.62 -14.49
N VAL A 258 -6.95 -10.82 -13.29
CA VAL A 258 -7.69 -11.50 -12.21
C VAL A 258 -8.56 -10.46 -11.49
N PHE A 259 -9.80 -10.84 -11.18
CA PHE A 259 -10.73 -9.97 -10.46
C PHE A 259 -11.76 -10.80 -9.68
N GLY A 260 -12.48 -10.16 -8.75
CA GLY A 260 -13.58 -10.79 -8.03
C GLY A 260 -14.86 -9.97 -8.12
N LEU A 261 -15.99 -10.67 -8.16
CA LEU A 261 -17.31 -10.04 -8.16
C LEU A 261 -17.77 -9.82 -6.72
N ARG A 262 -17.97 -8.59 -6.32
CA ARG A 262 -18.42 -8.19 -4.98
C ARG A 262 -18.99 -6.78 -5.00
N THR A 263 -19.77 -6.46 -3.98
CA THR A 263 -20.28 -5.10 -3.73
C THR A 263 -19.86 -4.63 -2.35
N PHE A 264 -19.53 -3.35 -2.25
CA PHE A 264 -19.24 -2.66 -0.99
C PHE A 264 -20.31 -1.59 -0.75
N ARG A 265 -20.89 -1.61 0.44
CA ARG A 265 -21.82 -0.57 0.86
C ARG A 265 -21.46 -0.07 2.26
N TRP A 266 -21.49 1.23 2.42
CA TRP A 266 -21.20 1.91 3.66
C TRP A 266 -22.43 2.68 4.13
N ASP A 267 -22.78 2.50 5.39
CA ASP A 267 -23.91 3.17 6.03
C ASP A 267 -23.45 3.87 7.30
N SER A 268 -23.87 5.13 7.47
CA SER A 268 -23.41 5.95 8.61
C SER A 268 -23.93 5.47 9.96
N ALA A 269 -25.05 4.75 10.01
CA ALA A 269 -25.65 4.27 11.25
C ALA A 269 -25.30 2.80 11.57
N THR A 270 -25.04 1.99 10.53
CA THR A 270 -24.92 0.53 10.65
C THR A 270 -23.59 -0.05 10.15
N GLY A 271 -22.70 0.81 9.64
CA GLY A 271 -21.33 0.44 9.28
C GLY A 271 -21.17 -0.14 7.88
N PHE A 272 -20.33 -1.16 7.74
CA PHE A 272 -19.91 -1.71 6.45
C PHE A 272 -20.67 -2.99 6.08
N TYR A 273 -20.92 -3.13 4.78
CA TYR A 273 -21.58 -4.31 4.17
C TYR A 273 -20.78 -4.81 2.97
N LEU A 274 -20.58 -6.11 2.92
CA LEU A 274 -20.02 -6.83 1.79
C LEU A 274 -21.09 -7.73 1.18
N ASN A 275 -21.37 -7.58 -0.09
CA ASN A 275 -22.41 -8.35 -0.79
C ASN A 275 -23.77 -8.27 -0.04
N ASP A 276 -24.15 -7.06 0.36
CA ASP A 276 -25.34 -6.72 1.15
C ASP A 276 -25.45 -7.38 2.54
N LYS A 277 -24.42 -8.09 2.98
CA LYS A 277 -24.34 -8.65 4.33
C LYS A 277 -23.52 -7.73 5.22
N PRO A 278 -23.99 -7.44 6.45
CA PRO A 278 -23.21 -6.65 7.39
C PRO A 278 -21.93 -7.39 7.75
N LEU A 279 -20.80 -6.68 7.69
CA LEU A 279 -19.49 -7.22 8.02
C LEU A 279 -18.74 -6.23 8.92
N LYS A 280 -18.40 -6.67 10.12
CA LYS A 280 -17.51 -5.91 10.99
C LYS A 280 -16.06 -6.17 10.57
N ILE A 281 -15.32 -5.12 10.23
CA ILE A 281 -13.90 -5.23 9.92
C ILE A 281 -13.14 -5.59 11.19
N LYS A 282 -12.42 -6.71 11.15
CA LYS A 282 -11.49 -7.21 12.16
C LYS A 282 -10.10 -7.20 11.51
N GLY A 283 -9.50 -6.03 11.46
CA GLY A 283 -8.27 -5.79 10.72
C GLY A 283 -7.04 -5.68 11.61
N VAL A 284 -5.88 -5.78 10.98
CA VAL A 284 -4.58 -5.46 11.55
C VAL A 284 -3.79 -4.58 10.58
N CYS A 285 -2.97 -3.69 11.15
CA CYS A 285 -1.94 -2.98 10.41
C CYS A 285 -0.73 -3.90 10.23
N LEU A 286 -0.09 -3.87 9.06
CA LEU A 286 1.15 -4.58 8.79
C LEU A 286 2.15 -3.65 8.10
N HIS A 287 3.37 -3.59 8.63
CA HIS A 287 4.52 -3.12 7.88
C HIS A 287 4.99 -4.21 6.91
N HIS A 288 5.86 -3.85 5.97
CA HIS A 288 6.25 -4.74 4.87
C HIS A 288 7.49 -5.59 5.17
N ASP A 289 8.12 -5.45 6.34
CA ASP A 289 9.26 -6.28 6.71
C ASP A 289 8.83 -7.70 7.09
N LEU A 290 9.73 -8.63 6.85
CA LEU A 290 9.56 -10.06 7.10
C LEU A 290 10.53 -10.55 8.18
N GLY A 291 10.79 -9.72 9.19
CA GLY A 291 11.71 -9.99 10.29
C GLY A 291 13.14 -10.22 9.79
N CYS A 292 13.70 -11.41 10.00
CA CYS A 292 15.07 -11.74 9.59
C CYS A 292 15.33 -11.72 8.07
N LEU A 293 14.29 -11.67 7.25
CA LEU A 293 14.41 -11.50 5.80
C LEU A 293 14.46 -10.02 5.39
N GLY A 294 14.35 -9.10 6.35
CA GLY A 294 14.27 -7.68 6.08
C GLY A 294 13.05 -7.32 5.25
N ALA A 295 13.21 -6.37 4.34
CA ALA A 295 12.14 -5.92 3.44
C ALA A 295 12.05 -6.77 2.15
N THR A 296 12.95 -7.73 1.95
CA THR A 296 13.00 -8.56 0.74
C THR A 296 11.67 -9.29 0.52
N VAL A 297 10.99 -9.03 -0.60
CA VAL A 297 9.75 -9.71 -0.93
C VAL A 297 9.98 -11.22 -1.06
N ASN A 298 9.25 -11.97 -0.26
CA ASN A 298 9.20 -13.43 -0.30
C ASN A 298 7.74 -13.87 -0.18
N THR A 299 7.15 -14.31 -1.28
CA THR A 299 5.72 -14.68 -1.36
C THR A 299 5.32 -15.70 -0.30
N ARG A 300 6.15 -16.71 0.00
CA ARG A 300 5.84 -17.72 1.01
C ARG A 300 5.88 -17.16 2.44
N ALA A 301 6.79 -16.22 2.73
CA ALA A 301 6.85 -15.56 4.03
C ALA A 301 5.65 -14.64 4.25
N ILE A 302 5.26 -13.86 3.23
CA ILE A 302 4.04 -13.04 3.26
C ILE A 302 2.81 -13.95 3.46
N GLU A 303 2.70 -15.03 2.71
CA GLU A 303 1.61 -16.02 2.85
C GLU A 303 1.54 -16.56 4.28
N ARG A 304 2.68 -16.89 4.90
CA ARG A 304 2.73 -17.35 6.31
C ARG A 304 2.20 -16.29 7.28
N GLN A 305 2.60 -15.02 7.10
CA GLN A 305 2.04 -13.93 7.94
C GLN A 305 0.52 -13.85 7.80
N LEU A 306 0.02 -13.84 6.57
CA LEU A 306 -1.42 -13.78 6.31
C LEU A 306 -2.17 -15.02 6.81
N GLN A 307 -1.58 -16.22 6.74
CA GLN A 307 -2.14 -17.45 7.31
C GLN A 307 -2.34 -17.31 8.84
N ILE A 308 -1.31 -16.85 9.56
CA ILE A 308 -1.37 -16.63 11.01
C ILE A 308 -2.46 -15.60 11.36
N MET A 309 -2.56 -14.51 10.60
CA MET A 309 -3.60 -13.51 10.82
C MET A 309 -5.00 -14.08 10.54
N LYS A 310 -5.16 -14.85 9.48
CA LYS A 310 -6.45 -15.47 9.15
C LYS A 310 -6.86 -16.52 10.18
N GLU A 311 -5.93 -17.32 10.70
CA GLU A 311 -6.17 -18.27 11.80
C GLU A 311 -6.62 -17.58 13.10
N MET A 312 -6.15 -16.36 13.34
CA MET A 312 -6.61 -15.50 14.43
C MET A 312 -8.03 -14.93 14.20
N GLY A 313 -8.58 -15.05 12.99
CA GLY A 313 -9.89 -14.50 12.62
C GLY A 313 -9.87 -13.11 12.02
N VAL A 314 -8.71 -12.62 11.61
CA VAL A 314 -8.57 -11.36 10.85
C VAL A 314 -9.23 -11.51 9.48
N ASN A 315 -9.99 -10.50 9.09
CA ASN A 315 -10.63 -10.43 7.78
C ASN A 315 -10.15 -9.25 6.91
N ALA A 316 -9.25 -8.41 7.44
CA ALA A 316 -8.74 -7.24 6.73
C ALA A 316 -7.29 -6.89 7.12
N ILE A 317 -6.54 -6.35 6.15
CA ILE A 317 -5.17 -5.84 6.34
C ILE A 317 -5.15 -4.34 5.96
N ARG A 318 -4.44 -3.52 6.75
CA ARG A 318 -4.04 -2.17 6.36
C ARG A 318 -2.56 -2.15 6.05
N THR A 319 -2.20 -1.66 4.85
CA THR A 319 -0.81 -1.62 4.37
C THR A 319 -0.11 -0.37 4.88
N SER A 320 0.39 -0.44 6.10
CA SER A 320 0.96 0.70 6.84
C SER A 320 2.38 1.01 6.39
N HIS A 321 2.76 2.19 6.03
CA HIS A 321 1.94 3.32 5.56
C HIS A 321 2.44 3.66 4.15
N ASN A 322 2.28 2.76 3.21
CA ASN A 322 2.84 2.83 1.86
C ASN A 322 2.20 1.79 0.92
N ALA A 323 2.35 2.01 -0.39
CA ALA A 323 1.91 1.07 -1.41
C ALA A 323 2.47 -0.35 -1.20
N PRO A 324 1.62 -1.39 -1.14
CA PRO A 324 2.03 -2.76 -0.87
C PRO A 324 2.82 -3.40 -2.02
N ALA A 325 3.47 -4.52 -1.73
CA ALA A 325 3.98 -5.41 -2.77
C ALA A 325 2.81 -6.07 -3.54
N PRO A 326 2.90 -6.24 -4.87
CA PRO A 326 1.86 -6.91 -5.65
C PRO A 326 1.50 -8.30 -5.09
N GLU A 327 2.48 -9.05 -4.62
CA GLU A 327 2.29 -10.39 -4.04
C GLU A 327 1.41 -10.40 -2.79
N LEU A 328 1.41 -9.31 -2.00
CA LEU A 328 0.52 -9.19 -0.84
C LEU A 328 -0.94 -9.13 -1.28
N LEU A 329 -1.25 -8.32 -2.31
CA LEU A 329 -2.61 -8.17 -2.83
C LEU A 329 -3.10 -9.46 -3.51
N ASP A 330 -2.24 -10.11 -4.31
CA ASP A 330 -2.54 -11.40 -4.92
C ASP A 330 -2.87 -12.47 -3.87
N LEU A 331 -2.14 -12.47 -2.76
CA LEU A 331 -2.41 -13.37 -1.63
C LEU A 331 -3.70 -13.01 -0.92
N CYS A 332 -3.96 -11.72 -0.66
CA CYS A 332 -5.20 -11.27 -0.04
C CYS A 332 -6.42 -11.61 -0.89
N ASP A 333 -6.34 -11.47 -2.22
CA ASP A 333 -7.39 -11.90 -3.15
C ASP A 333 -7.72 -13.39 -3.01
N ARG A 334 -6.68 -14.24 -3.02
CA ARG A 334 -6.83 -15.71 -2.96
C ARG A 334 -7.21 -16.23 -1.58
N MET A 335 -6.75 -15.57 -0.53
CA MET A 335 -6.98 -16.00 0.86
C MET A 335 -8.24 -15.39 1.47
N GLY A 336 -8.87 -14.41 0.82
CA GLY A 336 -10.05 -13.73 1.33
C GLY A 336 -9.73 -12.79 2.50
N LEU A 337 -8.87 -11.80 2.26
CA LEU A 337 -8.58 -10.72 3.19
C LEU A 337 -8.87 -9.39 2.52
N LEU A 338 -9.71 -8.55 3.12
CA LEU A 338 -9.91 -7.19 2.65
C LEU A 338 -8.64 -6.35 2.84
N VAL A 339 -8.42 -5.36 1.98
CA VAL A 339 -7.25 -4.50 2.07
C VAL A 339 -7.65 -3.03 2.06
N GLN A 340 -7.25 -2.30 3.11
CA GLN A 340 -7.12 -0.85 3.07
C GLN A 340 -5.75 -0.55 2.48
N ASP A 341 -5.74 -0.16 1.20
CA ASP A 341 -4.52 0.15 0.46
C ASP A 341 -4.12 1.60 0.74
N GLU A 342 -2.91 1.78 1.29
CA GLU A 342 -2.48 3.08 1.81
C GLU A 342 -1.24 3.59 1.09
N SER A 343 -1.30 4.84 0.60
CA SER A 343 -0.31 5.41 -0.29
C SER A 343 0.84 6.14 0.42
N PHE A 344 0.52 7.00 1.41
CA PHE A 344 1.49 7.95 1.97
C PHE A 344 1.44 8.05 3.49
N ASP A 345 2.62 8.04 4.15
CA ASP A 345 2.74 8.38 5.57
C ASP A 345 2.84 9.90 5.80
N MET A 346 3.31 10.65 4.84
CA MET A 346 3.43 12.12 4.87
C MET A 346 3.09 12.72 3.51
N TRP A 347 2.68 13.99 3.52
CA TRP A 347 2.49 14.78 2.32
C TRP A 347 3.61 15.81 2.16
N GLU A 348 3.30 17.12 2.15
CA GLU A 348 4.29 18.19 2.00
C GLU A 348 5.12 18.42 3.28
N ARG A 349 4.57 18.05 4.45
CA ARG A 349 5.20 18.27 5.75
C ARG A 349 5.88 16.99 6.23
N ARG A 350 7.18 17.12 6.48
CA ARG A 350 8.02 15.98 6.87
C ARG A 350 7.75 15.51 8.30
N LYS A 351 7.81 14.21 8.52
CA LYS A 351 7.84 13.55 9.83
C LYS A 351 9.24 13.08 10.21
N SER A 352 10.11 12.88 9.22
CA SER A 352 11.51 12.52 9.40
C SER A 352 12.39 13.44 8.58
N PRO A 353 13.68 13.65 8.96
CA PRO A 353 14.55 14.63 8.31
C PRO A 353 14.68 14.47 6.79
N TYR A 354 14.65 13.23 6.29
CA TYR A 354 14.91 12.90 4.90
C TYR A 354 13.78 12.09 4.25
N ASP A 355 12.54 12.19 4.73
CA ASP A 355 11.40 11.43 4.22
C ASP A 355 10.91 11.87 2.83
N TYR A 356 9.81 11.28 2.38
CA TYR A 356 9.23 11.50 1.06
C TYR A 356 8.62 12.90 0.87
N ALA A 357 8.35 13.65 1.93
CA ALA A 357 7.75 15.00 1.85
C ALA A 357 8.56 15.93 0.92
N ARG A 358 9.89 15.73 0.83
CA ARG A 358 10.78 16.50 -0.08
C ARG A 358 10.47 16.31 -1.57
N TYR A 359 9.81 15.21 -1.92
CA TYR A 359 9.44 14.84 -3.29
C TYR A 359 7.96 14.94 -3.57
N PHE A 360 7.14 15.07 -2.52
CA PHE A 360 5.69 14.99 -2.61
C PHE A 360 5.11 15.95 -3.65
N ALA A 361 5.51 17.22 -3.63
CA ALA A 361 4.98 18.24 -4.54
C ALA A 361 5.16 17.88 -6.04
N GLU A 362 6.26 17.21 -6.39
CA GLU A 362 6.59 16.84 -7.77
C GLU A 362 6.03 15.48 -8.17
N TRP A 363 5.98 14.51 -7.22
CA TRP A 363 5.81 13.10 -7.54
C TRP A 363 4.48 12.48 -7.11
N HIS A 364 3.73 13.11 -6.20
CA HIS A 364 2.52 12.51 -5.60
C HIS A 364 1.47 12.08 -6.63
N GLU A 365 1.23 12.89 -7.68
CA GLU A 365 0.21 12.57 -8.68
C GLU A 365 0.60 11.33 -9.49
N ARG A 366 1.87 11.22 -9.89
CA ARG A 366 2.38 10.07 -10.61
C ARG A 366 2.38 8.82 -9.72
N ASP A 367 2.88 8.94 -8.50
CA ASP A 367 3.01 7.81 -7.59
C ASP A 367 1.63 7.25 -7.20
N LEU A 368 0.67 8.13 -6.86
CA LEU A 368 -0.70 7.72 -6.55
C LEU A 368 -1.42 7.14 -7.78
N THR A 369 -1.18 7.71 -8.97
CA THR A 369 -1.76 7.18 -10.22
C THR A 369 -1.23 5.77 -10.52
N ASP A 370 0.07 5.55 -10.43
CA ASP A 370 0.71 4.26 -10.71
C ASP A 370 0.21 3.18 -9.72
N GLU A 371 0.06 3.51 -8.44
CA GLU A 371 -0.50 2.62 -7.41
C GLU A 371 -1.96 2.24 -7.72
N ILE A 372 -2.84 3.21 -7.93
CA ILE A 372 -4.26 2.94 -8.20
C ILE A 372 -4.44 2.12 -9.48
N LEU A 373 -3.75 2.47 -10.57
CA LEU A 373 -3.82 1.73 -11.83
C LEU A 373 -3.38 0.28 -11.68
N ARG A 374 -2.33 0.04 -10.88
CA ARG A 374 -1.82 -1.30 -10.60
C ARG A 374 -2.83 -2.12 -9.80
N ASP A 375 -3.45 -1.53 -8.79
CA ASP A 375 -4.14 -2.26 -7.73
C ASP A 375 -5.67 -2.28 -7.86
N ARG A 376 -6.28 -1.44 -8.74
CA ARG A 376 -7.73 -1.27 -8.85
C ARG A 376 -8.52 -2.51 -9.27
N ASN A 377 -7.88 -3.55 -9.82
CA ASN A 377 -8.57 -4.80 -10.17
C ASN A 377 -8.60 -5.83 -9.03
N HIS A 378 -7.81 -5.64 -7.95
CA HIS A 378 -7.80 -6.56 -6.83
C HIS A 378 -9.15 -6.61 -6.12
N ALA A 379 -9.67 -7.84 -5.95
CA ALA A 379 -10.94 -8.08 -5.28
C ALA A 379 -10.88 -7.67 -3.79
N SER A 380 -9.73 -7.87 -3.18
CA SER A 380 -9.44 -7.60 -1.78
C SER A 380 -9.43 -6.11 -1.43
N VAL A 381 -8.96 -5.23 -2.32
CA VAL A 381 -8.93 -3.79 -2.08
C VAL A 381 -10.35 -3.26 -1.98
N PHE A 382 -10.73 -2.74 -0.80
CA PHE A 382 -12.09 -2.23 -0.55
C PHE A 382 -12.14 -0.73 -0.26
N MET A 383 -10.96 -0.14 -0.01
CA MET A 383 -10.83 1.26 0.37
C MET A 383 -9.42 1.77 0.04
N TRP A 384 -9.32 2.99 -0.47
CA TRP A 384 -8.08 3.71 -0.70
C TRP A 384 -7.79 4.67 0.45
N SER A 385 -6.60 4.61 1.02
CA SER A 385 -6.16 5.52 2.07
C SER A 385 -5.06 6.45 1.52
N ILE A 386 -5.36 7.74 1.45
CA ILE A 386 -4.46 8.73 0.83
C ILE A 386 -3.45 9.34 1.80
N GLY A 387 -3.47 8.93 3.07
CA GLY A 387 -2.50 9.43 4.05
C GLY A 387 -2.67 8.84 5.43
N ASN A 388 -1.56 8.76 6.17
CA ASN A 388 -1.52 8.38 7.57
C ASN A 388 -1.03 9.54 8.43
N GLU A 389 -1.83 9.99 9.39
CA GLU A 389 -1.44 10.99 10.39
C GLU A 389 -0.63 12.17 9.81
N VAL A 390 -0.97 12.57 8.59
CA VAL A 390 -0.27 13.65 7.90
C VAL A 390 -0.37 14.94 8.71
N LEU A 391 0.71 15.71 8.78
CA LEU A 391 0.72 16.92 9.61
C LEU A 391 -0.21 18.03 9.07
N GLU A 392 -0.69 17.87 7.85
CA GLU A 392 -1.70 18.71 7.21
C GLU A 392 -3.09 18.60 7.84
N GLN A 393 -3.37 17.60 8.66
CA GLN A 393 -4.66 17.44 9.35
C GLN A 393 -4.94 18.50 10.43
N TRP A 394 -3.87 19.01 11.04
CA TRP A 394 -3.95 19.80 12.26
C TRP A 394 -4.65 21.14 12.07
N SER A 395 -5.69 21.36 12.89
CA SER A 395 -6.54 22.54 12.87
C SER A 395 -5.96 23.73 13.67
N HIS A 396 -4.95 23.48 14.49
CA HIS A 396 -4.33 24.51 15.32
C HIS A 396 -3.54 25.53 14.48
N ALA A 397 -3.57 26.82 14.86
CA ALA A 397 -2.89 27.89 14.11
C ALA A 397 -1.38 27.64 13.95
N ASP A 398 -0.74 27.11 14.98
CA ASP A 398 0.69 26.82 15.00
C ASP A 398 1.05 25.48 14.34
N ALA A 399 0.05 24.75 13.84
CA ALA A 399 0.24 23.44 13.20
C ALA A 399 1.10 23.47 11.94
N THR A 400 1.36 24.64 11.36
CA THR A 400 2.29 24.79 10.22
C THR A 400 3.76 24.60 10.58
N GLU A 401 4.11 24.71 11.85
CA GLU A 401 5.50 24.63 12.35
C GLU A 401 5.75 23.39 13.23
N LEU A 402 4.71 22.60 13.51
CA LEU A 402 4.84 21.42 14.36
C LEU A 402 5.62 20.30 13.68
N ASP A 403 6.60 19.77 14.38
CA ASP A 403 7.14 18.45 14.09
C ASP A 403 6.23 17.35 14.70
N LEU A 404 6.51 16.09 14.39
CA LEU A 404 5.72 14.97 14.88
C LEU A 404 5.66 14.89 16.40
N GLN A 405 6.77 15.20 17.08
CA GLN A 405 6.83 15.16 18.55
C GLN A 405 5.94 16.25 19.17
N ALA A 406 5.99 17.48 18.64
CA ALA A 406 5.15 18.56 19.08
C ALA A 406 3.66 18.29 18.80
N ALA A 407 3.33 17.71 17.63
CA ALA A 407 1.97 17.30 17.30
C ALA A 407 1.44 16.25 18.29
N ASN A 408 2.24 15.26 18.63
CA ASN A 408 1.86 14.22 19.62
C ASN A 408 1.67 14.81 21.04
N LEU A 409 2.50 15.78 21.44
CA LEU A 409 2.33 16.49 22.71
C LEU A 409 1.00 17.22 22.79
N ILE A 410 0.61 17.92 21.72
CA ILE A 410 -0.67 18.63 21.64
C ILE A 410 -1.86 17.68 21.77
N LEU A 411 -1.82 16.53 21.07
CA LEU A 411 -2.87 15.51 21.17
C LEU A 411 -3.10 15.00 22.58
N ASN A 412 -2.03 14.73 23.28
CA ASN A 412 -2.10 14.19 24.63
C ASN A 412 -2.48 15.23 25.69
N ALA A 413 -2.22 16.51 25.41
CA ALA A 413 -2.60 17.62 26.31
C ALA A 413 -4.11 17.97 26.28
N GLY A 414 -4.87 17.45 25.31
CA GLY A 414 -6.32 17.61 25.26
C GLY A 414 -6.77 19.05 25.00
N HIS A 415 -6.36 19.67 23.91
CA HIS A 415 -6.76 21.04 23.58
C HIS A 415 -8.25 21.18 23.29
N ALA A 416 -8.85 22.24 23.81
CA ALA A 416 -10.20 22.67 23.45
C ALA A 416 -10.18 23.20 22.00
N ILE A 417 -11.12 22.72 21.20
CA ILE A 417 -11.31 23.21 19.83
C ILE A 417 -11.76 24.66 19.91
N ASP A 418 -11.13 25.57 19.16
CA ASP A 418 -11.63 26.94 19.01
C ASP A 418 -12.99 26.89 18.30
N PRO A 419 -14.09 27.36 18.97
CA PRO A 419 -15.41 27.39 18.35
C PRO A 419 -15.48 28.22 17.06
N ALA A 420 -14.55 29.15 16.85
CA ALA A 420 -14.47 29.93 15.62
C ALA A 420 -14.07 29.07 14.42
N LEU A 421 -13.17 28.10 14.62
CA LEU A 421 -12.75 27.17 13.55
C LEU A 421 -13.89 26.28 13.06
N LEU A 422 -14.86 25.95 13.94
CA LEU A 422 -16.02 25.15 13.54
C LEU A 422 -17.02 25.92 12.67
N LYS A 423 -16.99 27.29 12.74
CA LYS A 423 -17.87 28.18 11.97
C LYS A 423 -17.24 28.66 10.66
N ASP A 424 -15.93 28.53 10.52
CA ASP A 424 -15.23 28.92 9.31
C ASP A 424 -15.54 27.93 8.18
N THR A 425 -16.14 28.40 7.09
CA THR A 425 -16.50 27.63 5.91
C THR A 425 -15.45 27.70 4.81
N THR A 426 -14.39 28.49 4.99
CA THR A 426 -13.31 28.58 4.00
C THR A 426 -12.46 27.31 3.99
N LEU A 427 -12.11 26.86 2.79
CA LEU A 427 -11.22 25.71 2.64
C LEU A 427 -9.77 26.17 2.79
N SER A 428 -9.06 25.53 3.70
CA SER A 428 -7.63 25.70 3.83
C SER A 428 -6.87 25.07 2.64
N ARG A 429 -5.59 25.43 2.48
CA ARG A 429 -4.70 24.77 1.52
C ARG A 429 -4.66 23.24 1.76
N GLN A 430 -4.62 22.82 3.01
CA GLN A 430 -4.60 21.42 3.42
C GLN A 430 -5.88 20.68 2.97
N SER A 431 -7.04 21.32 3.14
CA SER A 431 -8.31 20.78 2.61
C SER A 431 -8.30 20.67 1.09
N LEU A 432 -7.67 21.61 0.39
CA LEU A 432 -7.55 21.57 -1.08
C LEU A 432 -6.60 20.44 -1.55
N ILE A 433 -5.49 20.20 -0.85
CA ILE A 433 -4.61 19.04 -1.11
C ILE A 433 -5.39 17.74 -0.94
N THR A 434 -6.17 17.62 0.14
CA THR A 434 -7.01 16.44 0.37
C THR A 434 -7.99 16.21 -0.78
N ARG A 435 -8.66 17.26 -1.26
CA ARG A 435 -9.54 17.19 -2.44
C ARG A 435 -8.80 16.77 -3.70
N HIS A 436 -7.61 17.30 -3.90
CA HIS A 436 -6.79 16.97 -5.06
C HIS A 436 -6.42 15.48 -5.08
N LEU A 437 -5.90 14.94 -3.97
CA LEU A 437 -5.54 13.52 -3.86
C LEU A 437 -6.77 12.61 -4.04
N ALA A 438 -7.89 12.94 -3.37
CA ALA A 438 -9.12 12.18 -3.53
C ALA A 438 -9.65 12.24 -4.98
N ALA A 439 -9.50 13.36 -5.69
CA ALA A 439 -9.89 13.49 -7.09
C ALA A 439 -9.02 12.64 -8.02
N ILE A 440 -7.71 12.49 -7.74
CA ILE A 440 -6.84 11.55 -8.48
C ILE A 440 -7.38 10.13 -8.36
N VAL A 441 -7.65 9.67 -7.12
CA VAL A 441 -8.23 8.34 -6.88
C VAL A 441 -9.55 8.17 -7.62
N LYS A 442 -10.49 9.10 -7.45
CA LYS A 442 -11.85 9.01 -8.03
C LYS A 442 -11.87 9.08 -9.56
N ARG A 443 -10.89 9.72 -10.18
CA ARG A 443 -10.71 9.70 -11.65
C ARG A 443 -10.35 8.31 -12.16
N LEU A 444 -9.64 7.51 -11.35
CA LEU A 444 -9.09 6.20 -11.75
C LEU A 444 -9.92 5.02 -11.25
N ASP A 445 -10.63 5.22 -10.14
CA ASP A 445 -11.51 4.22 -9.52
C ASP A 445 -12.66 4.89 -8.78
N THR A 446 -13.86 4.84 -9.36
CA THR A 446 -15.11 5.34 -8.76
C THR A 446 -15.81 4.31 -7.88
N SER A 447 -15.34 3.07 -7.86
CA SER A 447 -16.04 1.94 -7.21
C SER A 447 -15.73 1.82 -5.71
N ARG A 448 -14.62 2.40 -5.26
CA ARG A 448 -14.16 2.31 -3.87
C ARG A 448 -14.18 3.67 -3.18
N VAL A 449 -14.31 3.62 -1.86
CA VAL A 449 -14.27 4.81 -0.99
C VAL A 449 -12.84 5.28 -0.75
N VAL A 450 -12.70 6.57 -0.45
CA VAL A 450 -11.43 7.22 -0.07
C VAL A 450 -11.46 7.54 1.42
N THR A 451 -10.36 7.27 2.11
CA THR A 451 -10.13 7.59 3.52
C THR A 451 -8.72 8.16 3.74
N ALA A 452 -8.42 8.53 4.96
CA ALA A 452 -7.10 8.78 5.50
C ALA A 452 -7.10 8.44 7.00
N GLY A 453 -6.01 7.88 7.51
CA GLY A 453 -5.85 7.64 8.95
C GLY A 453 -5.52 8.96 9.67
N CYS A 454 -6.37 9.39 10.59
CA CYS A 454 -6.23 10.66 11.28
C CYS A 454 -6.23 10.50 12.80
N ASN A 455 -5.26 11.12 13.46
CA ASN A 455 -5.19 11.19 14.92
C ASN A 455 -5.68 12.53 15.49
N GLU A 456 -6.03 13.52 14.67
CA GLU A 456 -6.86 14.65 15.07
C GLU A 456 -8.33 14.35 14.72
N VAL A 457 -9.07 13.78 15.68
CA VAL A 457 -10.41 13.21 15.46
C VAL A 457 -11.55 14.21 15.77
N ASN A 458 -11.35 15.48 15.47
CA ASN A 458 -12.34 16.52 15.70
C ASN A 458 -12.84 17.12 14.37
N PRO A 459 -14.04 17.79 14.35
CA PRO A 459 -14.60 18.36 13.14
C PRO A 459 -13.79 19.50 12.51
N ALA A 460 -12.83 20.10 13.23
CA ALA A 460 -11.97 21.15 12.72
C ALA A 460 -10.79 20.62 11.89
N ASN A 461 -10.50 19.31 11.95
CA ASN A 461 -9.47 18.67 11.15
C ASN A 461 -9.60 19.06 9.66
N HIS A 462 -8.53 19.57 9.06
CA HIS A 462 -8.54 20.07 7.69
C HIS A 462 -8.89 19.01 6.64
N LEU A 463 -8.51 17.74 6.87
CA LEU A 463 -8.86 16.65 5.99
C LEU A 463 -10.36 16.36 6.05
N PHE A 464 -10.96 16.37 7.24
CA PHE A 464 -12.40 16.15 7.41
C PHE A 464 -13.21 17.31 6.85
N ARG A 465 -12.74 18.54 7.03
CA ARG A 465 -13.36 19.76 6.45
C ARG A 465 -13.28 19.82 4.93
N SER A 466 -12.38 19.08 4.31
CA SER A 466 -12.30 19.00 2.84
C SER A 466 -13.57 18.44 2.21
N ASP A 467 -14.34 17.64 2.95
CA ASP A 467 -15.49 16.86 2.49
C ASP A 467 -15.17 15.84 1.36
N ALA A 468 -13.90 15.54 1.16
CA ALA A 468 -13.43 14.65 0.10
C ALA A 468 -13.26 13.20 0.56
N LEU A 469 -13.23 12.96 1.87
CA LEU A 469 -13.15 11.61 2.42
C LEU A 469 -14.55 11.00 2.54
N ASP A 470 -14.76 9.86 1.90
CA ASP A 470 -16.02 9.11 1.94
C ASP A 470 -16.25 8.45 3.31
N VAL A 471 -15.17 8.02 3.94
CA VAL A 471 -15.12 7.38 5.25
C VAL A 471 -14.06 8.08 6.07
N LEU A 472 -14.38 8.45 7.30
CA LEU A 472 -13.41 9.05 8.21
C LEU A 472 -12.63 7.94 8.92
N GLY A 473 -11.31 7.96 8.76
CA GLY A 473 -10.39 7.05 9.43
C GLY A 473 -9.91 7.66 10.75
N PHE A 474 -10.24 7.03 11.86
CA PHE A 474 -9.76 7.44 13.18
C PHE A 474 -8.59 6.56 13.61
N ASN A 475 -7.46 7.20 13.95
CA ASN A 475 -6.39 6.53 14.65
C ASN A 475 -6.59 6.76 16.14
N TYR A 476 -6.79 5.66 16.91
CA TYR A 476 -7.02 5.71 18.35
C TYR A 476 -8.25 6.52 18.81
N HIS A 477 -8.17 7.15 19.98
CA HIS A 477 -9.18 8.08 20.53
C HIS A 477 -10.57 7.46 20.75
N GLU A 478 -10.65 6.31 21.38
CA GLU A 478 -11.85 5.51 21.63
C GLU A 478 -13.01 6.32 22.24
N ARG A 479 -12.69 7.34 23.04
CA ARG A 479 -13.69 8.26 23.66
C ARG A 479 -14.57 8.99 22.65
N TYR A 480 -14.13 9.07 21.36
CA TYR A 480 -14.88 9.75 20.31
C TYR A 480 -15.69 8.80 19.43
N PHE A 481 -15.64 7.49 19.65
CA PHE A 481 -16.42 6.53 18.86
C PHE A 481 -17.92 6.67 19.14
N GLU A 482 -18.34 6.72 20.42
CA GLU A 482 -19.74 6.86 20.79
C GLU A 482 -20.37 8.20 20.32
N PRO A 483 -19.74 9.37 20.53
CA PRO A 483 -20.30 10.65 20.08
C PRO A 483 -20.13 10.91 18.56
N PHE A 484 -19.58 9.99 17.79
CA PHE A 484 -19.24 10.20 16.37
C PHE A 484 -20.43 10.69 15.54
N LEU A 485 -21.60 10.04 15.63
CA LEU A 485 -22.77 10.41 14.85
C LEU A 485 -23.28 11.83 15.12
N ARG A 486 -23.06 12.33 16.34
CA ARG A 486 -23.39 13.70 16.73
C ARG A 486 -22.36 14.70 16.20
N ASN A 487 -21.08 14.35 16.25
CA ASN A 487 -19.98 15.23 15.84
C ASN A 487 -19.79 15.29 14.32
N PHE A 488 -20.16 14.21 13.61
CA PHE A 488 -20.01 14.03 12.17
C PHE A 488 -21.30 13.49 11.53
N PRO A 489 -22.40 14.29 11.49
CA PRO A 489 -23.68 13.84 10.96
C PRO A 489 -23.57 13.32 9.52
N GLY A 490 -24.08 12.10 9.27
CA GLY A 490 -24.10 11.46 7.95
C GLY A 490 -22.76 10.91 7.46
N LYS A 491 -21.66 11.12 8.20
CA LYS A 491 -20.36 10.53 7.88
C LYS A 491 -20.26 9.07 8.34
N LYS A 492 -19.32 8.34 7.78
CA LYS A 492 -19.03 6.94 8.04
C LYS A 492 -17.71 6.83 8.78
N LEU A 493 -17.57 5.87 9.67
CA LEU A 493 -16.41 5.70 10.53
C LEU A 493 -15.75 4.33 10.34
N ILE A 494 -14.44 4.35 10.17
CA ILE A 494 -13.54 3.22 10.35
C ILE A 494 -12.46 3.59 11.38
N VAL A 495 -12.07 2.67 12.25
CA VAL A 495 -10.91 2.86 13.12
C VAL A 495 -9.69 2.34 12.37
N SER A 496 -9.00 3.26 11.69
CA SER A 496 -7.88 2.93 10.81
C SER A 496 -6.62 2.49 11.55
N GLU A 497 -6.52 2.87 12.85
CA GLU A 497 -5.45 2.44 13.74
C GLU A 497 -5.96 2.43 15.19
N SER A 498 -5.63 1.41 15.95
CA SER A 498 -6.18 1.26 17.29
C SER A 498 -5.23 0.52 18.22
N THR A 499 -5.54 0.56 19.50
CA THR A 499 -4.90 -0.25 20.53
C THR A 499 -3.50 0.26 20.89
N SER A 500 -2.44 -0.07 20.15
CA SER A 500 -1.04 0.19 20.54
C SER A 500 -0.71 -0.31 21.95
N ALA A 501 -1.14 -1.53 22.25
CA ALA A 501 -0.73 -2.24 23.46
C ALA A 501 0.72 -2.72 23.28
N LEU A 502 1.45 -2.78 24.39
CA LEU A 502 2.86 -3.17 24.46
C LEU A 502 2.98 -4.53 25.11
N MET A 503 3.63 -5.47 24.44
CA MET A 503 3.72 -6.84 24.97
C MET A 503 5.05 -7.50 24.60
N THR A 504 5.63 -8.21 25.57
CA THR A 504 6.75 -9.14 25.37
C THR A 504 6.28 -10.55 25.68
N ARG A 505 6.35 -11.47 24.72
CA ARG A 505 5.90 -12.85 24.89
C ARG A 505 6.59 -13.53 26.07
N GLY A 506 5.77 -14.07 27.01
CA GLY A 506 6.26 -14.83 28.14
C GLY A 506 6.78 -14.02 29.34
N TYR A 507 6.61 -12.69 29.33
CA TYR A 507 6.92 -11.83 30.49
C TYR A 507 5.62 -11.28 31.10
N TYR A 508 5.50 -11.34 32.45
CA TYR A 508 4.27 -11.01 33.15
C TYR A 508 4.53 -10.09 34.34
N GLU A 509 3.79 -8.99 34.42
CA GLU A 509 3.84 -8.04 35.52
C GLU A 509 2.60 -8.17 36.41
N MET A 510 2.82 -8.05 37.72
CA MET A 510 1.77 -8.12 38.72
C MET A 510 1.62 -6.78 39.47
N PRO A 511 0.42 -6.39 39.86
CA PRO A 511 -0.85 -7.12 39.69
C PRO A 511 -1.37 -7.11 38.26
N SER A 512 -1.98 -8.20 37.79
CA SER A 512 -2.44 -8.38 36.43
C SER A 512 -3.62 -7.49 36.01
N ASP A 513 -4.34 -6.93 36.98
CA ASP A 513 -5.47 -6.01 36.82
C ASP A 513 -5.03 -4.53 36.79
N HIS A 514 -3.74 -4.24 37.02
CA HIS A 514 -3.20 -2.91 36.89
C HIS A 514 -2.90 -2.58 35.42
N ILE A 515 -3.31 -1.40 34.97
CA ILE A 515 -2.98 -0.90 33.62
C ILE A 515 -1.69 -0.09 33.69
N TYR A 516 -0.69 -0.55 32.95
CA TYR A 516 0.61 0.11 32.82
C TYR A 516 0.62 1.00 31.58
N ILE A 517 0.88 2.32 31.75
CA ILE A 517 1.09 3.25 30.65
C ILE A 517 2.56 3.53 30.52
N ARG A 518 3.15 3.31 29.32
CA ARG A 518 4.60 3.43 29.10
C ARG A 518 4.94 4.15 27.79
N PRO A 519 5.69 5.27 27.86
CA PRO A 519 5.99 6.02 29.09
C PRO A 519 4.70 6.54 29.75
N GLU A 520 4.74 6.94 31.01
CA GLU A 520 3.56 7.52 31.69
C GLU A 520 3.09 8.81 31.02
N SER A 521 4.00 9.53 30.42
CA SER A 521 3.76 10.74 29.62
C SER A 521 4.89 10.96 28.62
N TRP A 522 4.63 11.70 27.55
CA TRP A 522 5.60 11.98 26.49
C TRP A 522 6.81 12.82 26.94
N ASP A 523 6.67 13.60 27.98
CA ASP A 523 7.70 14.48 28.52
C ASP A 523 8.64 13.77 29.51
N LYS A 524 8.38 12.50 29.83
CA LYS A 524 9.20 11.70 30.74
C LYS A 524 9.89 10.58 29.99
N PRO A 525 11.23 10.48 30.07
CA PRO A 525 11.94 9.31 29.58
C PRO A 525 11.42 8.05 30.29
N PHE A 526 11.29 6.96 29.55
CA PHE A 526 10.98 5.67 30.11
C PHE A 526 12.23 4.80 30.07
N GLU A 527 12.70 4.43 31.22
CA GLU A 527 13.84 3.54 31.40
C GLU A 527 13.41 2.33 32.22
N ALA A 528 13.57 1.16 31.68
CA ALA A 528 13.47 -0.10 32.39
C ALA A 528 14.63 -1.00 31.96
N PRO A 529 15.41 -1.56 32.87
CA PRO A 529 16.66 -2.25 32.55
C PRO A 529 16.47 -3.50 31.70
N GLU A 530 15.30 -4.11 31.72
CA GLU A 530 15.04 -5.39 31.05
C GLU A 530 14.46 -5.24 29.64
N HIS A 531 14.05 -4.03 29.23
CA HIS A 531 13.42 -3.77 27.92
C HIS A 531 12.28 -4.74 27.57
N VAL A 532 11.38 -5.00 28.50
CA VAL A 532 10.22 -5.90 28.38
C VAL A 532 8.93 -5.21 28.82
N CYS A 533 7.81 -5.63 28.26
CA CYS A 533 6.47 -5.20 28.64
C CYS A 533 5.62 -6.41 29.01
N SER A 534 4.67 -6.25 29.93
CA SER A 534 3.78 -7.35 30.37
C SER A 534 3.07 -8.00 29.19
N SER A 535 3.08 -9.32 29.12
CA SER A 535 2.37 -10.09 28.08
C SER A 535 0.86 -10.08 28.26
N TYR A 536 0.37 -9.76 29.45
CA TYR A 536 -1.05 -9.50 29.67
C TYR A 536 -1.51 -8.29 28.86
N ASP A 537 -2.78 -8.24 28.48
CA ASP A 537 -3.40 -7.08 27.82
C ASP A 537 -3.62 -5.92 28.80
N ASN A 538 -2.55 -5.50 29.48
CA ASN A 538 -2.58 -4.50 30.55
C ASN A 538 -1.45 -3.46 30.45
N CYS A 539 -0.73 -3.40 29.32
CA CYS A 539 0.31 -2.41 29.09
C CYS A 539 0.11 -1.73 27.73
N HIS A 540 0.09 -0.41 27.68
CA HIS A 540 -0.05 0.34 26.43
C HIS A 540 0.67 1.71 26.50
N VAL A 541 0.83 2.33 25.33
CA VAL A 541 1.35 3.70 25.20
C VAL A 541 0.31 4.75 25.64
N PRO A 542 0.71 6.01 25.90
CA PRO A 542 -0.21 7.06 26.38
C PRO A 542 -1.42 7.33 25.47
N TRP A 543 -1.28 7.18 24.16
CA TRP A 543 -2.37 7.34 23.18
C TRP A 543 -3.12 6.03 22.91
N GLY A 544 -2.66 4.93 23.45
CA GLY A 544 -3.19 3.61 23.23
C GLY A 544 -4.25 3.17 24.20
N SER A 545 -4.60 1.90 24.09
CA SER A 545 -5.62 1.22 24.90
C SER A 545 -5.33 -0.28 24.92
N THR A 546 -6.04 -1.03 25.77
CA THR A 546 -6.02 -2.50 25.73
C THR A 546 -6.85 -3.02 24.55
N HIS A 547 -6.53 -4.21 24.06
CA HIS A 547 -7.29 -4.86 22.98
C HIS A 547 -8.74 -5.12 23.42
N GLU A 548 -8.94 -5.61 24.63
CA GLU A 548 -10.27 -5.91 25.18
C GLU A 548 -11.16 -4.66 25.18
N LYS A 549 -10.65 -3.55 25.71
CA LYS A 549 -11.41 -2.28 25.80
C LYS A 549 -11.77 -1.74 24.42
N THR A 550 -10.82 -1.68 23.51
CA THR A 550 -11.06 -1.17 22.15
C THR A 550 -12.04 -2.07 21.39
N TRP A 551 -11.84 -3.39 21.43
CA TRP A 551 -12.75 -4.32 20.78
C TRP A 551 -14.17 -4.27 21.33
N HIS A 552 -14.34 -4.16 22.64
CA HIS A 552 -15.65 -4.01 23.27
C HIS A 552 -16.43 -2.83 22.68
N LEU A 553 -15.79 -1.67 22.56
CA LEU A 553 -16.41 -0.48 21.98
C LEU A 553 -16.77 -0.68 20.51
N VAL A 554 -15.85 -1.19 19.68
CA VAL A 554 -16.08 -1.41 18.26
C VAL A 554 -17.18 -2.42 18.01
N LYS A 555 -17.23 -3.50 18.81
CA LYS A 555 -18.26 -4.55 18.72
C LYS A 555 -19.65 -4.02 19.06
N THR A 556 -19.76 -3.16 20.07
CA THR A 556 -21.05 -2.69 20.60
C THR A 556 -21.64 -1.50 19.84
N LEU A 557 -20.82 -0.78 19.07
CA LEU A 557 -21.25 0.42 18.32
C LEU A 557 -21.51 0.05 16.84
N PRO A 558 -22.78 -0.02 16.37
CA PRO A 558 -23.11 -0.46 15.01
C PRO A 558 -22.48 0.43 13.92
N HIS A 559 -22.44 1.75 14.13
CA HIS A 559 -21.92 2.73 13.19
C HIS A 559 -20.40 2.68 12.99
N VAL A 560 -19.65 2.06 13.92
CA VAL A 560 -18.22 1.81 13.74
C VAL A 560 -18.05 0.61 12.81
N SER A 561 -17.56 0.82 11.60
CA SER A 561 -17.45 -0.22 10.57
C SER A 561 -16.48 -1.34 10.95
N GLY A 562 -15.55 -1.08 11.84
CA GLY A 562 -14.56 -2.00 12.36
C GLY A 562 -13.29 -1.28 12.76
N LEU A 563 -12.24 -2.05 12.98
CA LEU A 563 -10.94 -1.53 13.40
C LEU A 563 -9.79 -2.22 12.67
N PHE A 564 -8.62 -1.55 12.67
CA PHE A 564 -7.32 -2.13 12.42
C PHE A 564 -6.45 -1.98 13.66
N VAL A 565 -5.95 -3.10 14.18
CA VAL A 565 -5.09 -3.11 15.36
C VAL A 565 -3.67 -2.71 14.98
N TRP A 566 -3.05 -1.84 15.71
CA TRP A 566 -1.62 -1.57 15.68
C TRP A 566 -0.89 -2.47 16.68
N THR A 567 -0.25 -3.60 16.25
CA THR A 567 -0.17 -4.17 14.89
C THR A 567 -0.40 -5.68 14.90
N GLY A 568 -0.51 -6.30 13.73
CA GLY A 568 -0.62 -7.76 13.64
C GLY A 568 0.67 -8.46 14.07
N PHE A 569 1.80 -8.04 13.52
CA PHE A 569 3.15 -8.53 13.86
C PHE A 569 3.98 -7.42 14.48
N ASP A 570 4.91 -7.78 15.36
CA ASP A 570 6.04 -6.92 15.63
C ASP A 570 6.85 -6.70 14.34
N TYR A 571 7.47 -5.57 14.21
CA TYR A 571 8.24 -5.16 13.03
C TYR A 571 9.58 -4.54 13.45
N LEU A 572 10.53 -4.50 12.56
CA LEU A 572 11.80 -3.81 12.77
C LEU A 572 11.59 -2.29 12.83
N GLY A 573 12.26 -1.64 13.76
CA GLY A 573 12.10 -0.21 14.05
C GLY A 573 11.07 0.08 15.13
N GLU A 574 10.86 1.36 15.42
CA GLU A 574 9.90 1.89 16.40
C GLU A 574 9.85 1.12 17.74
N PRO A 575 10.96 1.04 18.49
CA PRO A 575 11.04 0.23 19.70
C PRO A 575 10.37 0.86 20.93
N THR A 576 9.41 1.75 20.73
CA THR A 576 8.65 2.42 21.81
C THR A 576 8.10 1.39 22.81
N PRO A 577 8.21 1.63 24.13
CA PRO A 577 8.66 2.87 24.80
C PRO A 577 10.17 3.01 24.99
N TYR A 578 10.91 2.02 24.53
CA TYR A 578 12.35 1.93 24.71
C TYR A 578 13.14 2.61 23.59
N TRP A 579 14.44 2.66 23.77
CA TRP A 579 15.42 3.05 22.78
C TRP A 579 16.45 1.92 22.64
N TRP A 580 17.63 2.17 22.12
CA TRP A 580 18.70 1.17 22.04
C TRP A 580 18.96 0.51 23.40
N PRO A 581 19.16 -0.83 23.47
CA PRO A 581 19.36 -1.80 22.37
C PRO A 581 18.08 -2.38 21.76
N SER A 582 16.91 -1.95 22.16
CA SER A 582 15.67 -2.30 21.45
C SER A 582 15.66 -1.72 20.03
N ARG A 583 15.20 -2.50 19.07
CA ARG A 583 15.25 -2.18 17.64
C ARG A 583 14.08 -2.73 16.84
N SER A 584 13.10 -3.30 17.53
CA SER A 584 11.84 -3.76 16.97
C SER A 584 10.70 -3.31 17.86
N SER A 585 9.49 -3.24 17.30
CA SER A 585 8.30 -2.85 18.03
C SER A 585 7.89 -3.88 19.09
N PHE A 586 7.01 -3.46 19.99
CA PHE A 586 6.36 -4.27 21.01
C PHE A 586 4.83 -4.38 20.77
N PHE A 587 4.34 -3.78 19.69
CA PHE A 587 2.91 -3.60 19.42
C PHE A 587 2.23 -4.83 18.81
N GLY A 588 2.99 -5.75 18.23
CA GLY A 588 2.44 -6.91 17.53
C GLY A 588 1.62 -7.83 18.42
N ILE A 589 0.49 -8.32 17.91
CA ILE A 589 -0.25 -9.45 18.49
C ILE A 589 0.59 -10.74 18.39
N VAL A 590 1.43 -10.79 17.37
CA VAL A 590 2.39 -11.85 17.09
C VAL A 590 3.79 -11.25 17.12
N ASP A 591 4.77 -11.96 17.66
CA ASP A 591 6.14 -11.47 17.70
C ASP A 591 6.81 -11.48 16.31
N LEU A 592 8.00 -10.88 16.22
CA LEU A 592 8.74 -10.73 14.95
C LEU A 592 9.04 -12.08 14.25
N ALA A 593 9.14 -13.17 14.99
CA ALA A 593 9.39 -14.52 14.49
C ALA A 593 8.10 -15.27 14.11
N GLY A 594 6.94 -14.71 14.44
CA GLY A 594 5.64 -15.30 14.13
C GLY A 594 5.07 -16.18 15.25
N PHE A 595 5.51 -16.00 16.49
CA PHE A 595 4.92 -16.68 17.65
C PHE A 595 3.83 -15.82 18.28
N PRO A 596 2.64 -16.40 18.58
CA PRO A 596 1.55 -15.69 19.22
C PRO A 596 1.93 -15.16 20.59
N LYS A 597 1.52 -13.92 20.91
CA LYS A 597 1.47 -13.38 22.27
C LYS A 597 0.11 -13.71 22.90
N ASP A 598 -0.08 -13.46 24.20
CA ASP A 598 -1.30 -13.91 24.91
C ASP A 598 -2.60 -13.36 24.31
N VAL A 599 -2.58 -12.12 23.84
CA VAL A 599 -3.73 -11.46 23.23
C VAL A 599 -4.20 -12.11 21.91
N TYR A 600 -3.35 -12.87 21.24
CA TYR A 600 -3.74 -13.66 20.07
C TYR A 600 -4.89 -14.61 20.40
N TYR A 601 -4.81 -15.31 21.51
CA TYR A 601 -5.83 -16.28 21.94
C TYR A 601 -7.12 -15.62 22.37
N MET A 602 -7.06 -14.41 22.91
CA MET A 602 -8.24 -13.59 23.14
C MET A 602 -8.93 -13.27 21.80
N SER A 603 -8.18 -12.84 20.82
CA SER A 603 -8.71 -12.50 19.49
C SER A 603 -9.38 -13.70 18.82
N VAL A 604 -8.80 -14.90 18.88
CA VAL A 604 -9.41 -16.15 18.38
C VAL A 604 -10.74 -16.44 19.09
N SER A 605 -10.86 -16.17 20.38
CA SER A 605 -12.10 -16.45 21.12
C SER A 605 -13.26 -15.53 20.78
N TYR A 606 -13.00 -14.35 20.20
CA TYR A 606 -14.02 -13.37 19.79
C TYR A 606 -14.41 -13.45 18.30
N THR A 607 -13.77 -14.28 17.53
CA THR A 607 -14.03 -14.48 16.11
C THR A 607 -14.85 -15.70 15.81
#